data_79fd9dc74d246b0272fd4fa5de63af90
#
_entry.id   79fd9dc74d246b0272fd4fa5de63af90
#
_cell.length_a   1.000
_cell.length_b   1.000
_cell.length_c   1.000
_cell.angle_alpha   90.00
_cell.angle_beta   90.00
_cell.angle_gamma   90.00
#
_symmetry.space_group_name_H-M   'P 1'
#
loop_
_entity.id
_entity.type
_entity.pdbx_description
1 polymer ?
#
loop_
_entity_poly.entity_id
_entity_poly.type
_entity_poly.pdbx_seq_one_letter_code
_entity_poly.pdbx_strand_id
1 'polypeptide(L)'
;KDLSPAYIPDGLTAANGNGTARVIVDKSGNIVEDTVGLNFYHDYYEDGSPKLTEGVTARKGFSITASKIGILSDCVYLLPENEVKTSDIDGTAVTFGYRSMPYGPYNPDTHEPSGYYDMYVAEFEYDGIEYQIVAEQMDAEEVVKVVSSIIYGEEVIVDK
;
A
#
# COMPACT_ATOMS: atom_id res chain seq x y z
N LYS A 1 2.46 19.35 2.39
CA LYS A 1 1.45 18.73 1.53
C LYS A 1 0.78 17.60 2.31
N ASP A 2 -0.54 17.53 2.28
CA ASP A 2 -1.27 16.36 2.79
C ASP A 2 -1.04 15.20 1.80
N LEU A 3 -0.62 14.05 2.32
CA LEU A 3 -0.34 12.84 1.55
C LEU A 3 -1.48 11.82 1.68
N SER A 4 -2.52 12.15 2.46
CA SER A 4 -3.67 11.28 2.62
C SER A 4 -4.46 11.19 1.31
N PRO A 5 -4.96 10.00 0.93
CA PRO A 5 -5.85 9.87 -0.22
C PRO A 5 -7.18 10.57 0.08
N ALA A 6 -7.80 11.17 -0.92
CA ALA A 6 -9.14 11.76 -0.78
C ALA A 6 -10.24 10.69 -0.68
N TYR A 7 -9.97 9.49 -1.18
CA TYR A 7 -10.86 8.34 -1.06
C TYR A 7 -10.24 7.28 -0.14
N ILE A 8 -11.01 6.87 0.86
CA ILE A 8 -10.69 5.74 1.76
C ILE A 8 -11.87 4.77 1.68
N PRO A 9 -11.64 3.51 1.32
CA PRO A 9 -12.70 2.49 1.25
C PRO A 9 -13.49 2.37 2.57
N ASP A 10 -14.78 2.07 2.44
CA ASP A 10 -15.67 1.91 3.58
C ASP A 10 -15.14 0.88 4.60
N GLY A 11 -15.21 1.23 5.87
CA GLY A 11 -14.76 0.39 6.97
C GLY A 11 -13.25 0.43 7.24
N LEU A 12 -12.46 1.15 6.44
CA LEU A 12 -11.05 1.39 6.75
C LEU A 12 -10.89 2.69 7.55
N THR A 13 -9.95 2.69 8.47
CA THR A 13 -9.63 3.87 9.30
C THR A 13 -8.13 4.11 9.35
N ALA A 14 -7.76 5.37 9.51
CA ALA A 14 -6.35 5.77 9.67
C ALA A 14 -5.78 5.21 10.97
N ALA A 15 -4.57 4.65 10.91
CA ALA A 15 -3.84 4.20 12.09
C ALA A 15 -3.45 5.37 12.99
N ASN A 16 -3.33 5.12 14.29
CA ASN A 16 -2.69 6.04 15.20
C ASN A 16 -1.23 6.26 14.78
N GLY A 17 -0.78 7.52 14.73
CA GLY A 17 0.58 7.85 14.28
C GLY A 17 0.76 7.88 12.76
N ASN A 18 -0.33 7.95 11.98
CA ASN A 18 -0.23 8.23 10.55
C ASN A 18 0.58 9.50 10.28
N GLY A 19 1.33 9.50 9.18
CA GLY A 19 2.25 10.57 8.82
C GLY A 19 3.60 10.48 9.53
N THR A 20 3.94 9.34 10.12
CA THR A 20 5.27 9.11 10.70
C THR A 20 6.34 9.22 9.62
N ALA A 21 7.25 10.18 9.80
CA ALA A 21 8.37 10.39 8.89
C ALA A 21 9.61 9.64 9.38
N ARG A 22 10.32 9.05 8.43
CA ARG A 22 11.65 8.47 8.63
C ARG A 22 12.64 9.19 7.73
N VAL A 23 13.69 9.73 8.34
CA VAL A 23 14.79 10.37 7.60
C VAL A 23 16.10 9.69 8.00
N ILE A 24 16.84 9.23 7.01
CA ILE A 24 18.19 8.69 7.21
C ILE A 24 19.19 9.61 6.54
N VAL A 25 20.25 9.95 7.26
CA VAL A 25 21.39 10.73 6.73
C VAL A 25 22.65 9.87 6.73
N ASP A 26 23.46 10.04 5.70
CA ASP A 26 24.77 9.42 5.60
C ASP A 26 25.80 10.11 6.53
N LYS A 27 27.02 9.58 6.56
CA LYS A 27 28.11 10.14 7.37
C LYS A 27 28.54 11.55 6.93
N SER A 28 28.17 11.96 5.72
CA SER A 28 28.45 13.29 5.16
C SER A 28 27.31 14.29 5.38
N GLY A 29 26.20 13.84 6.00
CA GLY A 29 25.03 14.64 6.28
C GLY A 29 24.03 14.74 5.13
N ASN A 30 24.18 13.95 4.06
CA ASN A 30 23.20 13.91 2.98
C ASN A 30 22.02 13.03 3.41
N ILE A 31 20.81 13.47 3.04
CA ILE A 31 19.61 12.65 3.20
C ILE A 31 19.64 11.54 2.16
N VAL A 32 19.58 10.30 2.63
CA VAL A 32 19.56 9.09 1.78
C VAL A 32 18.22 8.35 1.81
N GLU A 33 17.34 8.71 2.75
CA GLU A 33 15.95 8.26 2.82
C GLU A 33 15.10 9.32 3.50
N ASP A 34 13.90 9.57 2.99
CA ASP A 34 12.92 10.53 3.50
C ASP A 34 11.49 10.03 3.38
N THR A 35 11.21 8.85 3.89
CA THR A 35 9.89 8.23 3.75
C THR A 35 8.87 8.74 4.76
N VAL A 36 7.61 8.86 4.31
CA VAL A 36 6.43 9.07 5.16
C VAL A 36 5.48 7.90 4.96
N GLY A 37 5.07 7.26 6.06
CA GLY A 37 4.17 6.13 6.07
C GLY A 37 2.76 6.51 6.53
N LEU A 38 1.74 6.09 5.78
CA LEU A 38 0.33 6.18 6.14
C LEU A 38 -0.28 4.78 6.09
N ASN A 39 -1.14 4.46 7.04
CA ASN A 39 -1.76 3.15 7.15
C ASN A 39 -3.26 3.28 7.40
N PHE A 40 -4.06 2.52 6.65
CA PHE A 40 -5.51 2.49 6.71
C PHE A 40 -5.97 1.03 6.74
N TYR A 41 -6.54 0.60 7.88
CA TYR A 41 -6.95 -0.78 8.10
C TYR A 41 -8.38 -0.88 8.61
N HIS A 42 -8.95 -2.07 8.49
CA HIS A 42 -10.35 -2.32 8.83
C HIS A 42 -10.64 -2.16 10.32
N ASP A 43 -9.72 -2.56 11.19
CA ASP A 43 -9.95 -2.54 12.62
C ASP A 43 -8.63 -2.42 13.42
N TYR A 44 -8.72 -1.84 14.60
CA TYR A 44 -7.58 -1.61 15.49
C TYR A 44 -7.89 -2.05 16.91
N TYR A 45 -6.84 -2.46 17.63
CA TYR A 45 -6.88 -2.60 19.10
C TYR A 45 -6.80 -1.23 19.77
N GLU A 46 -7.10 -1.18 21.08
CA GLU A 46 -7.03 0.07 21.86
C GLU A 46 -5.64 0.71 21.88
N ASP A 47 -4.57 -0.09 21.73
CA ASP A 47 -3.20 0.37 21.64
C ASP A 47 -2.84 0.95 20.26
N GLY A 48 -3.77 0.95 19.31
CA GLY A 48 -3.58 1.45 17.95
C GLY A 48 -2.93 0.45 16.99
N SER A 49 -2.64 -0.77 17.42
CA SER A 49 -2.18 -1.82 16.51
C SER A 49 -3.35 -2.37 15.67
N PRO A 50 -3.13 -2.66 14.37
CA PRO A 50 -4.20 -3.20 13.52
C PRO A 50 -4.55 -4.65 13.93
N LYS A 51 -5.85 -4.95 13.93
CA LYS A 51 -6.33 -6.32 14.10
C LYS A 51 -6.12 -7.11 12.81
N LEU A 52 -5.71 -8.36 12.96
CA LEU A 52 -5.64 -9.29 11.85
C LEU A 52 -7.03 -9.84 11.52
N THR A 53 -7.31 -10.09 10.26
CA THR A 53 -8.53 -10.80 9.86
C THR A 53 -8.52 -12.20 10.47
N GLU A 54 -9.64 -12.61 11.05
CA GLU A 54 -9.75 -13.91 11.70
C GLU A 54 -9.38 -15.05 10.73
N GLY A 55 -8.48 -15.93 11.18
CA GLY A 55 -7.95 -17.04 10.38
C GLY A 55 -6.97 -16.65 9.30
N VAL A 56 -6.69 -15.36 9.11
CA VAL A 56 -5.72 -14.82 8.15
C VAL A 56 -4.66 -14.05 8.91
N THR A 57 -3.39 -14.24 8.55
CA THR A 57 -2.27 -13.52 9.16
C THR A 57 -1.98 -12.17 8.49
N ALA A 58 -2.83 -11.74 7.57
CA ALA A 58 -2.76 -10.46 6.89
C ALA A 58 -3.84 -9.50 7.41
N ARG A 59 -3.55 -8.21 7.31
CA ARG A 59 -4.48 -7.14 7.64
C ARG A 59 -5.35 -6.82 6.44
N LYS A 60 -6.61 -6.44 6.65
CA LYS A 60 -7.46 -5.91 5.58
C LYS A 60 -7.28 -4.40 5.51
N GLY A 61 -6.75 -3.91 4.40
CA GLY A 61 -6.54 -2.48 4.18
C GLY A 61 -5.30 -2.19 3.34
N PHE A 62 -4.76 -1.00 3.47
CA PHE A 62 -3.59 -0.58 2.70
C PHE A 62 -2.65 0.33 3.48
N SER A 63 -1.41 0.38 3.01
CA SER A 63 -0.40 1.33 3.43
C SER A 63 0.08 2.18 2.25
N ILE A 64 0.44 3.42 2.51
CA ILE A 64 1.11 4.32 1.58
C ILE A 64 2.49 4.63 2.12
N THR A 65 3.50 4.48 1.29
CA THR A 65 4.84 5.03 1.53
C THR A 65 5.08 6.11 0.50
N ALA A 66 5.50 7.29 0.93
CA ALA A 66 5.82 8.41 0.06
C ALA A 66 7.23 8.94 0.34
N SER A 67 7.95 9.34 -0.71
CA SER A 67 9.31 9.88 -0.64
C SER A 67 9.54 10.95 -1.72
N LYS A 68 10.37 11.96 -1.41
CA LYS A 68 10.80 12.96 -2.39
C LYS A 68 12.11 12.60 -3.08
N ILE A 69 12.94 11.79 -2.44
CA ILE A 69 14.26 11.40 -2.96
C ILE A 69 14.29 9.98 -3.50
N GLY A 70 13.18 9.28 -3.45
CA GLY A 70 13.01 7.91 -3.92
C GLY A 70 12.77 6.91 -2.79
N ILE A 71 12.04 5.86 -3.12
CA ILE A 71 11.74 4.76 -2.20
C ILE A 71 12.82 3.70 -2.38
N LEU A 72 13.72 3.57 -1.39
CA LEU A 72 14.88 2.66 -1.45
C LEU A 72 14.49 1.17 -1.39
N SER A 73 13.33 0.87 -0.87
CA SER A 73 12.79 -0.51 -0.82
C SER A 73 12.05 -0.89 -2.09
N ASP A 74 12.52 -0.36 -3.20
CA ASP A 74 11.88 -0.57 -4.49
C ASP A 74 11.58 -2.04 -4.74
N CYS A 75 10.37 -2.31 -5.13
CA CYS A 75 10.01 -3.49 -5.88
C CYS A 75 10.16 -4.85 -5.20
N VAL A 76 10.28 -4.94 -3.88
CA VAL A 76 10.20 -6.24 -3.19
C VAL A 76 8.90 -6.98 -3.55
N TYR A 77 7.88 -6.21 -3.92
CA TYR A 77 6.56 -6.72 -4.28
C TYR A 77 6.31 -6.83 -5.78
N LEU A 78 7.09 -6.14 -6.62
CA LEU A 78 6.98 -6.20 -8.09
C LEU A 78 8.03 -7.14 -8.68
N LEU A 79 8.08 -8.37 -8.19
CA LEU A 79 8.99 -9.39 -8.69
C LEU A 79 8.62 -9.82 -10.12
N PRO A 80 9.58 -10.32 -10.93
CA PRO A 80 9.30 -10.73 -12.30
C PRO A 80 8.22 -11.81 -12.47
N GLU A 81 8.02 -12.62 -11.44
CA GLU A 81 6.95 -13.63 -11.39
C GLU A 81 5.57 -13.06 -11.06
N ASN A 82 5.48 -11.81 -10.65
CA ASN A 82 4.21 -11.16 -10.35
C ASN A 82 3.53 -10.73 -11.65
N GLU A 83 2.22 -10.70 -11.63
CA GLU A 83 1.45 -10.04 -12.68
C GLU A 83 1.59 -8.52 -12.51
N VAL A 84 2.20 -7.87 -13.49
CA VAL A 84 2.49 -6.42 -13.49
C VAL A 84 1.86 -5.77 -14.70
N LYS A 85 1.19 -4.63 -14.48
CA LYS A 85 0.53 -3.85 -15.52
C LYS A 85 0.73 -2.36 -15.29
N THR A 86 1.11 -1.62 -16.32
CA THR A 86 1.18 -0.15 -16.27
C THR A 86 -0.07 0.47 -16.91
N SER A 87 -0.64 1.45 -16.25
CA SER A 87 -1.80 2.22 -16.70
C SER A 87 -1.50 3.71 -16.59
N ASP A 88 -2.11 4.53 -17.44
CA ASP A 88 -2.08 5.98 -17.33
C ASP A 88 -3.32 6.48 -16.58
N ILE A 89 -3.10 7.30 -15.55
CA ILE A 89 -4.16 7.96 -14.80
C ILE A 89 -3.87 9.46 -14.85
N ASP A 90 -4.60 10.19 -15.67
CA ASP A 90 -4.46 11.65 -15.87
C ASP A 90 -3.01 12.09 -16.17
N GLY A 91 -2.36 11.40 -17.10
CA GLY A 91 -0.97 11.66 -17.47
C GLY A 91 0.07 11.13 -16.51
N THR A 92 -0.34 10.45 -15.44
CA THR A 92 0.55 9.79 -14.46
C THR A 92 0.64 8.31 -14.77
N ALA A 93 1.84 7.80 -15.07
CA ALA A 93 2.08 6.39 -15.26
C ALA A 93 2.06 5.68 -13.89
N VAL A 94 1.15 4.72 -13.72
CA VAL A 94 1.00 3.93 -12.51
C VAL A 94 1.29 2.47 -12.83
N THR A 95 2.24 1.87 -12.14
CA THR A 95 2.53 0.45 -12.24
C THR A 95 1.80 -0.30 -11.15
N PHE A 96 0.90 -1.19 -11.55
CA PHE A 96 0.16 -2.08 -10.65
C PHE A 96 0.76 -3.47 -10.69
N GLY A 97 0.97 -4.06 -9.51
CA GLY A 97 1.35 -5.45 -9.34
C GLY A 97 0.29 -6.22 -8.57
N TYR A 98 0.11 -7.49 -8.91
CA TYR A 98 -0.76 -8.41 -8.21
C TYR A 98 0.02 -9.63 -7.75
N ARG A 99 -0.30 -10.10 -6.54
CA ARG A 99 0.24 -11.34 -6.00
C ARG A 99 -0.77 -12.02 -5.09
N SER A 100 -0.92 -13.33 -5.27
CA SER A 100 -1.63 -14.17 -4.31
C SER A 100 -0.67 -14.55 -3.18
N MET A 101 -1.00 -14.18 -1.96
CA MET A 101 -0.17 -14.38 -0.77
C MET A 101 -0.71 -15.53 0.08
N PRO A 102 0.12 -16.52 0.42
CA PRO A 102 -0.30 -17.59 1.31
C PRO A 102 -0.39 -17.12 2.77
N TYR A 103 -1.29 -17.71 3.53
CA TYR A 103 -1.35 -17.52 4.98
C TYR A 103 -1.40 -18.87 5.75
N GLY A 104 -0.82 -18.87 6.95
CA GLY A 104 -0.77 -20.03 7.84
C GLY A 104 -1.90 -20.08 8.86
N PRO A 105 -1.98 -21.16 9.69
CA PRO A 105 -0.95 -22.18 9.84
C PRO A 105 -0.82 -23.09 8.63
N TYR A 106 0.39 -23.56 8.38
CA TYR A 106 0.67 -24.54 7.32
C TYR A 106 0.38 -25.95 7.80
N ASN A 107 -0.13 -26.80 6.90
CA ASN A 107 -0.30 -28.21 7.17
C ASN A 107 1.08 -28.85 7.43
N PRO A 108 1.30 -29.54 8.58
CA PRO A 108 2.60 -30.08 8.94
C PRO A 108 3.09 -31.21 8.02
N ASP A 109 2.18 -31.92 7.35
CA ASP A 109 2.50 -33.08 6.52
C ASP A 109 2.69 -32.68 5.04
N THR A 110 1.80 -31.83 4.53
CA THR A 110 1.82 -31.40 3.11
C THR A 110 2.55 -30.08 2.86
N HIS A 111 2.80 -29.30 3.91
CA HIS A 111 3.34 -27.94 3.84
C HIS A 111 2.46 -26.95 3.07
N GLU A 112 1.20 -27.28 2.86
CA GLU A 112 0.24 -26.39 2.22
C GLU A 112 -0.24 -25.31 3.19
N PRO A 113 -0.42 -24.04 2.71
CA PRO A 113 -0.98 -22.97 3.54
C PRO A 113 -2.46 -23.20 3.82
N SER A 114 -2.99 -22.54 4.85
CA SER A 114 -4.42 -22.58 5.17
C SER A 114 -5.29 -21.93 4.08
N GLY A 115 -4.72 -21.03 3.29
CA GLY A 115 -5.38 -20.37 2.17
C GLY A 115 -4.51 -19.28 1.57
N TYR A 116 -5.14 -18.44 0.75
CA TYR A 116 -4.48 -17.33 0.05
C TYR A 116 -5.33 -16.07 0.16
N TYR A 117 -4.69 -14.91 0.12
CA TYR A 117 -5.35 -13.61 0.00
C TYR A 117 -4.69 -12.79 -1.12
N ASP A 118 -5.44 -11.84 -1.66
CA ASP A 118 -4.96 -10.95 -2.72
C ASP A 118 -4.16 -9.80 -2.12
N MET A 119 -3.00 -9.53 -2.72
CA MET A 119 -2.18 -8.36 -2.45
C MET A 119 -1.97 -7.60 -3.76
N TYR A 120 -2.22 -6.30 -3.71
CA TYR A 120 -1.94 -5.37 -4.80
C TYR A 120 -0.88 -4.38 -4.37
N VAL A 121 -0.04 -3.99 -5.32
CA VAL A 121 0.95 -2.93 -5.16
C VAL A 121 0.72 -1.91 -6.27
N ALA A 122 0.78 -0.62 -5.94
CA ALA A 122 0.79 0.45 -6.93
C ALA A 122 2.00 1.34 -6.68
N GLU A 123 2.75 1.65 -7.75
CA GLU A 123 3.91 2.54 -7.70
C GLU A 123 3.77 3.62 -8.77
N PHE A 124 3.97 4.86 -8.38
CA PHE A 124 3.91 6.02 -9.28
C PHE A 124 4.62 7.23 -8.69
N GLU A 125 4.99 8.16 -9.55
CA GLU A 125 5.47 9.48 -9.16
C GLU A 125 4.38 10.51 -9.51
N TYR A 126 4.02 11.35 -8.53
CA TYR A 126 3.08 12.44 -8.73
C TYR A 126 3.54 13.69 -7.98
N ASP A 127 3.62 14.82 -8.68
CA ASP A 127 4.04 16.12 -8.14
C ASP A 127 5.41 16.05 -7.42
N GLY A 128 6.36 15.31 -8.01
CA GLY A 128 7.73 15.14 -7.50
C GLY A 128 7.82 14.31 -6.21
N ILE A 129 6.83 13.48 -5.96
CA ILE A 129 6.78 12.54 -4.83
C ILE A 129 6.57 11.16 -5.39
N GLU A 130 7.42 10.20 -5.04
CA GLU A 130 7.19 8.78 -5.29
C GLU A 130 6.23 8.22 -4.25
N TYR A 131 5.31 7.40 -4.72
CA TYR A 131 4.33 6.69 -3.92
C TYR A 131 4.44 5.19 -4.16
N GLN A 132 4.39 4.43 -3.07
CA GLN A 132 4.15 3.00 -3.09
C GLN A 132 2.92 2.71 -2.22
N ILE A 133 1.94 2.02 -2.79
CA ILE A 133 0.75 1.56 -2.07
C ILE A 133 0.81 0.04 -2.02
N VAL A 134 0.65 -0.52 -0.84
CA VAL A 134 0.49 -1.97 -0.63
C VAL A 134 -0.89 -2.20 -0.03
N ALA A 135 -1.73 -2.93 -0.75
CA ALA A 135 -3.10 -3.24 -0.35
C ALA A 135 -3.27 -4.75 -0.16
N GLU A 136 -3.86 -5.14 0.96
CA GLU A 136 -4.07 -6.52 1.35
C GLU A 136 -5.56 -6.78 1.55
N GLN A 137 -6.09 -7.84 0.94
CA GLN A 137 -7.49 -8.26 1.04
C GLN A 137 -8.48 -7.17 0.59
N MET A 138 -8.09 -6.39 -0.40
CA MET A 138 -8.91 -5.37 -1.04
C MET A 138 -9.22 -5.78 -2.49
N ASP A 139 -10.32 -5.26 -3.03
CA ASP A 139 -10.63 -5.40 -4.44
C ASP A 139 -9.74 -4.49 -5.30
N ALA A 140 -9.36 -4.94 -6.50
CA ALA A 140 -8.53 -4.17 -7.42
C ALA A 140 -9.14 -2.79 -7.75
N GLU A 141 -10.47 -2.72 -7.90
CA GLU A 141 -11.20 -1.48 -8.16
C GLU A 141 -11.02 -0.46 -7.04
N GLU A 142 -11.06 -0.90 -5.77
CA GLU A 142 -10.82 -0.04 -4.61
C GLU A 142 -9.39 0.50 -4.58
N VAL A 143 -8.41 -0.32 -4.95
CA VAL A 143 -7.01 0.11 -5.04
C VAL A 143 -6.84 1.20 -6.10
N VAL A 144 -7.46 1.04 -7.27
CA VAL A 144 -7.45 2.05 -8.34
C VAL A 144 -8.10 3.36 -7.87
N LYS A 145 -9.20 3.31 -7.13
CA LYS A 145 -9.84 4.52 -6.57
C LYS A 145 -8.93 5.24 -5.59
N VAL A 146 -8.25 4.50 -4.70
CA VAL A 146 -7.26 5.10 -3.77
C VAL A 146 -6.16 5.82 -4.53
N VAL A 147 -5.54 5.17 -5.52
CA VAL A 147 -4.48 5.77 -6.37
C VAL A 147 -5.00 7.01 -7.08
N SER A 148 -6.15 6.90 -7.74
CA SER A 148 -6.77 7.99 -8.48
C SER A 148 -7.06 9.20 -7.58
N SER A 149 -7.51 8.96 -6.35
CA SER A 149 -7.81 10.05 -5.40
C SER A 149 -6.57 10.81 -4.93
N ILE A 150 -5.40 10.20 -4.95
CA ILE A 150 -4.12 10.88 -4.67
C ILE A 150 -3.75 11.80 -5.85
N ILE A 151 -3.94 11.33 -7.08
CA ILE A 151 -3.60 12.05 -8.31
C ILE A 151 -4.56 13.21 -8.55
N TYR A 152 -5.86 12.97 -8.46
CA TYR A 152 -6.88 14.02 -8.64
C TYR A 152 -7.05 14.93 -7.42
N GLY A 153 -6.70 14.47 -6.21
CA GLY A 153 -6.89 15.21 -4.96
C GLY A 153 -8.37 15.29 -4.51
N GLU A 154 -9.22 14.48 -5.12
CA GLU A 154 -10.65 14.38 -4.83
C GLU A 154 -11.12 12.95 -5.01
N GLU A 155 -12.29 12.60 -4.45
CA GLU A 155 -12.90 11.30 -4.64
C GLU A 155 -13.33 11.13 -6.10
N VAL A 156 -12.80 10.09 -6.75
CA VAL A 156 -13.16 9.75 -8.13
C VAL A 156 -14.35 8.81 -8.13
N ILE A 157 -15.49 9.28 -8.66
CA ILE A 157 -16.65 8.43 -8.92
C ILE A 157 -16.38 7.70 -10.22
N VAL A 158 -16.10 6.41 -10.13
CA VAL A 158 -16.00 5.56 -11.32
C VAL A 158 -17.43 5.15 -11.70
N ASP A 159 -17.95 5.73 -12.77
CA ASP A 159 -19.23 5.30 -13.36
C ASP A 159 -19.09 3.84 -13.83
N LYS A 160 -20.06 3.01 -13.44
CA LYS A 160 -20.12 1.58 -13.77
C LYS A 160 -20.55 1.36 -15.20
#